data_99b65d7865071979c1612f0f730af1b0
#
_entry.id   99b65d7865071979c1612f0f730af1b0
#
_cell.length_a   1.000
_cell.length_b   1.000
_cell.length_c   1.000
_cell.angle_alpha   90.00
_cell.angle_beta   90.00
_cell.angle_gamma   90.00
#
_symmetry.space_group_name_H-M   'P 1'
#
loop_
_entity.id
_entity.type
_entity.pdbx_description
1 polymer ?
#
loop_
_entity_poly.entity_id
_entity_poly.type
_entity_poly.pdbx_seq_one_letter_code
_entity_poly.pdbx_strand_id
1 'polypeptide(L)'
;VEVDGEMVDRNIDEIAVELADVALAEWGKNGSHTLVPKRFPKVRQERWEKLGVLPRNIDREIVDVMHRTHIGVDQDYKNLMKQGARCALADLSGSWLATELQDVLFGTPSPLISEANLGVMKADHVNIIVHGHEPILSEMIVAASQSAEMHELAQKVGAKGIQLSGICCTANEVLQRHGVPNAGNFLQQELAIITGACDAMVVDVQCVFQNLANVAKCFHTKLITTHPMAKMEQSNVHHIEFDEHHAMEDALRIVTMAVENYKNRGAEVQIPPEKQTQVAGFSVESVKYHLGGSFRGTYYTLNDNIINGRIRGVAAVV
;
A
#
# COMPACT_ATOMS: atom_id res chain seq x y z
N VAL A 1 21.70 -13.03 -6.12
CA VAL A 1 21.29 -11.95 -7.04
C VAL A 1 22.14 -12.07 -8.30
N GLU A 2 21.55 -11.94 -9.47
CA GLU A 2 22.25 -11.93 -10.76
C GLU A 2 22.52 -10.48 -11.18
N VAL A 3 23.80 -10.13 -11.32
CA VAL A 3 24.22 -8.81 -11.79
C VAL A 3 25.10 -9.03 -13.02
N ASP A 4 24.73 -8.43 -14.14
CA ASP A 4 25.43 -8.56 -15.44
C ASP A 4 25.71 -10.00 -15.87
N GLY A 5 24.80 -10.95 -15.51
CA GLY A 5 24.91 -12.36 -15.83
C GLY A 5 25.77 -13.19 -14.86
N GLU A 6 26.28 -12.58 -13.82
CA GLU A 6 27.00 -13.27 -12.74
C GLU A 6 26.17 -13.35 -11.46
N MET A 7 26.19 -14.53 -10.81
CA MET A 7 25.58 -14.69 -9.48
C MET A 7 26.44 -14.03 -8.42
N VAL A 8 25.91 -12.98 -7.80
CA VAL A 8 26.59 -12.25 -6.73
C VAL A 8 25.88 -12.55 -5.41
N ASP A 9 26.62 -13.01 -4.43
CA ASP A 9 26.12 -13.18 -3.06
C ASP A 9 26.19 -11.79 -2.36
N ARG A 10 25.02 -11.13 -2.30
CA ARG A 10 24.89 -9.80 -1.69
C ARG A 10 23.90 -9.86 -0.53
N ASN A 11 24.20 -9.12 0.53
CA ASN A 11 23.30 -8.92 1.65
C ASN A 11 22.04 -8.14 1.21
N ILE A 12 20.89 -8.50 1.76
CA ILE A 12 19.60 -7.82 1.50
C ILE A 12 19.68 -6.34 1.87
N ASP A 13 20.34 -6.01 2.99
CA ASP A 13 20.49 -4.63 3.45
C ASP A 13 21.31 -3.78 2.47
N GLU A 14 22.39 -4.33 1.90
CA GLU A 14 23.19 -3.65 0.87
C GLU A 14 22.38 -3.39 -0.40
N ILE A 15 21.56 -4.34 -0.80
CA ILE A 15 20.67 -4.19 -1.97
C ILE A 15 19.61 -3.12 -1.69
N ALA A 16 19.02 -3.10 -0.50
CA ALA A 16 18.04 -2.11 -0.11
C ALA A 16 18.59 -0.69 -0.12
N VAL A 17 19.78 -0.49 0.43
CA VAL A 17 20.47 0.81 0.45
C VAL A 17 20.78 1.29 -0.98
N GLU A 18 21.36 0.42 -1.82
CA GLU A 18 21.66 0.79 -3.21
C GLU A 18 20.38 1.12 -4.00
N LEU A 19 19.33 0.36 -3.81
CA LEU A 19 18.04 0.63 -4.47
C LEU A 19 17.41 1.93 -3.98
N ALA A 20 17.51 2.23 -2.70
CA ALA A 20 17.05 3.49 -2.13
C ALA A 20 17.82 4.68 -2.71
N ASP A 21 19.15 4.58 -2.83
CA ASP A 21 19.99 5.62 -3.44
C ASP A 21 19.62 5.85 -4.91
N VAL A 22 19.40 4.77 -5.67
CA VAL A 22 18.94 4.86 -7.06
C VAL A 22 17.56 5.52 -7.15
N ALA A 23 16.64 5.14 -6.28
CA ALA A 23 15.30 5.72 -6.23
C ALA A 23 15.36 7.23 -5.93
N LEU A 24 16.09 7.63 -4.89
CA LEU A 24 16.26 9.04 -4.52
C LEU A 24 16.93 9.85 -5.65
N ALA A 25 17.92 9.28 -6.35
CA ALA A 25 18.55 9.93 -7.48
C ALA A 25 17.59 10.20 -8.64
N GLU A 26 16.57 9.37 -8.85
CA GLU A 26 15.58 9.56 -9.92
C GLU A 26 14.65 10.77 -9.70
N TRP A 27 14.49 11.24 -8.46
CA TRP A 27 13.66 12.40 -8.14
C TRP A 27 14.27 13.70 -8.68
N GLY A 28 15.52 13.98 -8.35
CA GLY A 28 16.22 15.22 -8.73
C GLY A 28 17.21 15.10 -9.90
N LYS A 29 17.17 14.04 -10.67
CA LYS A 29 18.13 13.74 -11.73
C LYS A 29 18.25 14.84 -12.78
N ASN A 30 19.48 15.17 -13.14
CA ASN A 30 19.79 16.14 -14.18
C ASN A 30 20.48 15.50 -15.40
N GLY A 31 20.21 16.00 -16.60
CA GLY A 31 20.92 15.66 -17.82
C GLY A 31 20.60 14.34 -18.49
N SER A 32 19.68 13.55 -17.94
CA SER A 32 19.21 12.30 -18.56
C SER A 32 17.76 11.99 -18.21
N HIS A 33 17.16 11.03 -18.90
CA HIS A 33 15.81 10.54 -18.57
C HIS A 33 15.83 9.55 -17.42
N THR A 34 14.68 9.35 -16.77
CA THR A 34 14.49 8.35 -15.72
C THR A 34 14.84 6.93 -16.20
N LEU A 35 15.19 6.03 -15.28
CA LEU A 35 15.68 4.69 -15.60
C LEU A 35 14.60 3.75 -16.12
N VAL A 36 13.42 3.77 -15.52
CA VAL A 36 12.36 2.78 -15.81
C VAL A 36 11.96 2.74 -17.29
N PRO A 37 11.75 3.86 -18.00
CA PRO A 37 11.48 3.83 -19.44
C PRO A 37 12.56 3.14 -20.27
N LYS A 38 13.81 3.11 -19.82
CA LYS A 38 14.92 2.45 -20.52
C LYS A 38 14.83 0.91 -20.48
N ARG A 39 14.03 0.36 -19.57
CA ARG A 39 13.79 -1.09 -19.45
C ARG A 39 12.73 -1.61 -20.41
N PHE A 40 12.00 -0.73 -21.07
CA PHE A 40 11.00 -1.12 -22.07
C PHE A 40 11.63 -1.49 -23.42
N PRO A 41 10.89 -2.23 -24.29
CA PRO A 41 11.38 -2.55 -25.64
C PRO A 41 11.81 -1.31 -26.43
N LYS A 42 12.91 -1.39 -27.17
CA LYS A 42 13.49 -0.25 -27.94
C LYS A 42 12.47 0.47 -28.81
N VAL A 43 11.60 -0.27 -29.49
CA VAL A 43 10.52 0.33 -30.32
C VAL A 43 9.63 1.28 -29.49
N ARG A 44 9.39 0.96 -28.21
CA ARG A 44 8.62 1.80 -27.31
C ARG A 44 9.41 3.03 -26.89
N GLN A 45 10.68 2.86 -26.55
CA GLN A 45 11.57 3.95 -26.19
C GLN A 45 11.72 4.96 -27.33
N GLU A 46 11.99 4.52 -28.55
CA GLU A 46 12.09 5.37 -29.74
C GLU A 46 10.80 6.14 -30.02
N ARG A 47 9.64 5.50 -29.80
CA ARG A 47 8.34 6.18 -29.94
C ARG A 47 8.17 7.28 -28.90
N TRP A 48 8.50 7.01 -27.64
CA TRP A 48 8.41 8.02 -26.58
C TRP A 48 9.38 9.19 -26.80
N GLU A 49 10.59 8.90 -27.23
CA GLU A 49 11.58 9.91 -27.59
C GLU A 49 11.08 10.79 -28.73
N LYS A 50 10.62 10.18 -29.84
CA LYS A 50 10.05 10.91 -30.98
C LYS A 50 8.85 11.79 -30.61
N LEU A 51 8.04 11.36 -29.65
CA LEU A 51 6.91 12.13 -29.14
C LEU A 51 7.32 13.19 -28.11
N GLY A 52 8.54 13.14 -27.58
CA GLY A 52 9.04 14.06 -26.55
C GLY A 52 8.34 13.85 -25.20
N VAL A 53 8.01 12.58 -24.88
CA VAL A 53 7.29 12.23 -23.64
C VAL A 53 8.16 11.46 -22.62
N LEU A 54 9.43 11.28 -22.87
CA LEU A 54 10.35 10.73 -21.87
C LEU A 54 10.52 11.71 -20.70
N PRO A 55 10.30 11.27 -19.46
CA PRO A 55 10.43 12.14 -18.30
C PRO A 55 11.91 12.49 -18.01
N ARG A 56 12.16 13.70 -17.60
CA ARG A 56 13.50 14.21 -17.25
C ARG A 56 13.93 13.73 -15.87
N ASN A 57 13.08 13.94 -14.90
CA ASN A 57 13.11 13.37 -13.56
C ASN A 57 11.71 13.47 -12.94
N ILE A 58 11.50 12.87 -11.77
CA ILE A 58 10.17 12.80 -11.16
C ILE A 58 9.72 14.17 -10.69
N ASP A 59 10.51 14.88 -9.89
CA ASP A 59 10.15 16.18 -9.33
C ASP A 59 9.82 17.21 -10.42
N ARG A 60 10.63 17.26 -11.45
CA ARG A 60 10.45 18.24 -12.51
C ARG A 60 9.16 18.05 -13.30
N GLU A 61 8.77 16.80 -13.55
CA GLU A 61 7.52 16.55 -14.27
C GLU A 61 6.29 16.89 -13.42
N ILE A 62 6.37 16.64 -12.11
CA ILE A 62 5.30 17.01 -11.18
C ILE A 62 5.18 18.52 -11.07
N VAL A 63 6.28 19.25 -10.89
CA VAL A 63 6.27 20.71 -10.83
C VAL A 63 5.77 21.31 -12.15
N ASP A 64 6.24 20.80 -13.30
CA ASP A 64 5.80 21.26 -14.60
C ASP A 64 4.29 21.04 -14.84
N VAL A 65 3.74 19.89 -14.46
CA VAL A 65 2.31 19.63 -14.65
C VAL A 65 1.46 20.54 -13.76
N MET A 66 1.86 20.76 -12.53
CA MET A 66 1.18 21.67 -11.61
C MET A 66 1.19 23.11 -12.13
N HIS A 67 2.32 23.56 -12.68
CA HIS A 67 2.44 24.91 -13.26
C HIS A 67 1.66 25.05 -14.57
N ARG A 68 1.80 24.11 -15.51
CA ARG A 68 1.14 24.17 -16.83
C ARG A 68 -0.37 24.11 -16.75
N THR A 69 -0.93 23.39 -15.79
CA THR A 69 -2.38 23.29 -15.58
C THR A 69 -2.97 24.49 -14.87
N HIS A 70 -2.15 25.42 -14.39
CA HIS A 70 -2.63 26.67 -13.82
C HIS A 70 -3.26 27.55 -14.89
N ILE A 71 -4.32 28.27 -14.55
CA ILE A 71 -5.08 29.14 -15.49
C ILE A 71 -4.15 30.12 -16.18
N GLY A 72 -4.18 30.13 -17.51
CA GLY A 72 -3.46 31.09 -18.37
C GLY A 72 -1.99 30.73 -18.64
N VAL A 73 -1.46 29.63 -18.14
CA VAL A 73 -0.05 29.25 -18.34
C VAL A 73 0.16 28.50 -19.67
N ASP A 74 -0.58 27.43 -19.90
CA ASP A 74 -0.49 26.66 -21.16
C ASP A 74 -1.90 26.35 -21.67
N GLN A 75 -2.20 26.81 -22.88
CA GLN A 75 -3.51 26.63 -23.49
C GLN A 75 -3.46 25.69 -24.71
N ASP A 76 -2.28 25.16 -25.03
CA ASP A 76 -2.15 24.15 -26.09
C ASP A 76 -2.40 22.75 -25.53
N TYR A 77 -3.54 22.17 -25.90
CA TYR A 77 -3.91 20.82 -25.47
C TYR A 77 -2.86 19.77 -25.82
N LYS A 78 -2.11 19.92 -26.92
CA LYS A 78 -1.05 18.98 -27.30
C LYS A 78 0.13 19.04 -26.33
N ASN A 79 0.50 20.24 -25.88
CA ASN A 79 1.53 20.41 -24.86
C ASN A 79 1.07 19.82 -23.51
N LEU A 80 -0.18 20.07 -23.13
CA LEU A 80 -0.76 19.52 -21.89
C LEU A 80 -0.82 17.99 -21.93
N MET A 81 -1.25 17.39 -23.05
CA MET A 81 -1.25 15.94 -23.21
C MET A 81 0.16 15.32 -23.14
N LYS A 82 1.16 15.97 -23.76
CA LYS A 82 2.55 15.52 -23.67
C LYS A 82 3.10 15.63 -22.24
N GLN A 83 2.76 16.70 -21.55
CA GLN A 83 3.15 16.88 -20.15
C GLN A 83 2.49 15.82 -19.26
N GLY A 84 1.20 15.52 -19.45
CA GLY A 84 0.51 14.45 -18.76
C GLY A 84 1.18 13.08 -19.00
N ALA A 85 1.55 12.78 -20.25
CA ALA A 85 2.28 11.54 -20.56
C ALA A 85 3.66 11.47 -19.91
N ARG A 86 4.41 12.58 -19.83
CA ARG A 86 5.68 12.63 -19.09
C ARG A 86 5.47 12.42 -17.60
N CYS A 87 4.45 13.05 -17.04
CA CYS A 87 4.09 12.89 -15.64
C CYS A 87 3.72 11.43 -15.32
N ALA A 88 2.91 10.79 -16.15
CA ALA A 88 2.54 9.39 -16.00
C ALA A 88 3.75 8.42 -16.07
N LEU A 89 4.71 8.68 -16.94
CA LEU A 89 5.94 7.89 -17.02
C LEU A 89 6.90 8.18 -15.85
N ALA A 90 6.88 9.39 -15.31
CA ALA A 90 7.62 9.73 -14.10
C ALA A 90 7.03 9.02 -12.88
N ASP A 91 5.71 9.05 -12.74
CA ASP A 91 4.97 8.33 -11.70
C ASP A 91 5.22 6.83 -11.77
N LEU A 92 5.11 6.23 -12.97
CA LEU A 92 5.48 4.82 -13.18
C LEU A 92 6.91 4.53 -12.71
N SER A 93 7.85 5.45 -12.94
CA SER A 93 9.24 5.26 -12.52
C SER A 93 9.37 5.25 -10.99
N GLY A 94 8.73 6.19 -10.30
CA GLY A 94 8.72 6.27 -8.85
C GLY A 94 8.03 5.09 -8.20
N SER A 95 6.84 4.76 -8.67
CA SER A 95 6.02 3.65 -8.15
C SER A 95 6.70 2.30 -8.34
N TRP A 96 7.35 2.07 -9.48
CA TRP A 96 8.09 0.83 -9.72
C TRP A 96 9.27 0.68 -8.76
N LEU A 97 10.10 1.71 -8.61
CA LEU A 97 11.23 1.67 -7.69
C LEU A 97 10.80 1.50 -6.24
N ALA A 98 9.72 2.15 -5.83
CA ALA A 98 9.15 1.97 -4.49
C ALA A 98 8.66 0.53 -4.27
N THR A 99 8.01 -0.07 -5.27
CA THR A 99 7.54 -1.47 -5.19
C THR A 99 8.72 -2.45 -5.09
N GLU A 100 9.78 -2.24 -5.88
CA GLU A 100 10.99 -3.08 -5.79
C GLU A 100 11.66 -2.96 -4.41
N LEU A 101 11.72 -1.74 -3.85
CA LEU A 101 12.25 -1.53 -2.51
C LEU A 101 11.39 -2.24 -1.45
N GLN A 102 10.07 -2.17 -1.54
CA GLN A 102 9.17 -2.89 -0.65
C GLN A 102 9.34 -4.40 -0.76
N ASP A 103 9.53 -4.94 -1.97
CA ASP A 103 9.78 -6.37 -2.17
C ASP A 103 11.11 -6.82 -1.55
N VAL A 104 12.12 -5.96 -1.54
CA VAL A 104 13.39 -6.23 -0.85
C VAL A 104 13.24 -6.21 0.66
N LEU A 105 12.52 -5.23 1.20
CA LEU A 105 12.35 -5.04 2.65
C LEU A 105 11.36 -6.03 3.28
N PHE A 106 10.23 -6.27 2.63
CA PHE A 106 9.09 -7.02 3.19
C PHE A 106 8.85 -8.37 2.50
N GLY A 107 9.70 -8.74 1.55
CA GLY A 107 9.58 -9.97 0.76
C GLY A 107 8.68 -9.84 -0.47
N THR A 108 9.05 -10.58 -1.51
CA THR A 108 8.28 -10.64 -2.76
C THR A 108 6.90 -11.28 -2.50
N PRO A 109 5.79 -10.64 -2.91
CA PRO A 109 4.46 -11.18 -2.69
C PRO A 109 4.27 -12.55 -3.35
N SER A 110 3.60 -13.44 -2.64
CA SER A 110 3.17 -14.76 -3.13
C SER A 110 1.66 -14.86 -3.12
N PRO A 111 1.04 -15.54 -4.10
CA PRO A 111 -0.41 -15.71 -4.13
C PRO A 111 -0.93 -16.38 -2.86
N LEU A 112 -1.89 -15.74 -2.20
CA LEU A 112 -2.58 -16.25 -1.03
C LEU A 112 -4.08 -15.97 -1.12
N ILE A 113 -4.85 -16.71 -0.33
CA ILE A 113 -6.28 -16.45 -0.19
C ILE A 113 -6.44 -15.31 0.82
N SER A 114 -7.11 -14.25 0.38
CA SER A 114 -7.45 -13.07 1.18
C SER A 114 -8.94 -12.81 1.13
N GLU A 115 -9.42 -12.01 2.04
CA GLU A 115 -10.81 -11.57 2.10
C GLU A 115 -10.88 -10.05 2.00
N ALA A 116 -11.99 -9.54 1.45
CA ALA A 116 -12.22 -8.11 1.31
C ALA A 116 -13.65 -7.75 1.74
N ASN A 117 -13.83 -6.46 2.10
CA ASN A 117 -15.05 -5.82 2.56
C ASN A 117 -15.19 -5.78 4.09
N LEU A 118 -16.09 -4.96 4.62
CA LEU A 118 -16.27 -4.73 6.05
C LEU A 118 -16.62 -6.00 6.84
N GLY A 119 -17.19 -7.01 6.19
CA GLY A 119 -17.48 -8.31 6.79
C GLY A 119 -16.26 -9.11 7.27
N VAL A 120 -15.04 -8.61 7.04
CA VAL A 120 -13.81 -9.22 7.58
C VAL A 120 -13.60 -8.95 9.06
N MET A 121 -14.25 -7.92 9.61
CA MET A 121 -14.25 -7.64 11.04
C MET A 121 -14.97 -8.74 11.83
N LYS A 122 -14.61 -8.93 13.09
CA LYS A 122 -15.17 -9.97 13.96
C LYS A 122 -15.75 -9.38 15.23
N ALA A 123 -17.01 -9.71 15.54
CA ALA A 123 -17.70 -9.18 16.72
C ALA A 123 -17.04 -9.57 18.05
N ASP A 124 -16.39 -10.71 18.10
CA ASP A 124 -15.77 -11.28 19.32
C ASP A 124 -14.26 -11.10 19.40
N HIS A 125 -13.67 -10.29 18.53
CA HIS A 125 -12.25 -9.95 18.50
C HIS A 125 -12.04 -8.43 18.69
N VAL A 126 -10.87 -8.07 19.15
CA VAL A 126 -10.40 -6.68 19.06
C VAL A 126 -10.17 -6.38 17.58
N ASN A 127 -10.87 -5.41 17.03
CA ASN A 127 -10.71 -5.02 15.63
C ASN A 127 -9.83 -3.77 15.52
N ILE A 128 -8.71 -3.92 14.85
CA ILE A 128 -7.76 -2.83 14.54
C ILE A 128 -7.78 -2.60 13.04
N ILE A 129 -8.08 -1.38 12.63
CA ILE A 129 -7.99 -0.96 11.23
C ILE A 129 -6.70 -0.15 11.06
N VAL A 130 -5.85 -0.57 10.13
CA VAL A 130 -4.68 0.21 9.69
C VAL A 130 -5.03 0.86 8.35
N HIS A 131 -4.99 2.18 8.33
CA HIS A 131 -5.43 2.97 7.19
C HIS A 131 -4.38 4.01 6.80
N GLY A 132 -3.81 3.87 5.64
CA GLY A 132 -2.83 4.81 5.11
C GLY A 132 -1.81 4.17 4.20
N HIS A 133 -0.54 4.60 4.31
CA HIS A 133 0.50 4.36 3.33
C HIS A 133 1.88 4.04 3.93
N GLU A 134 2.02 4.11 5.28
CA GLU A 134 3.31 3.87 5.94
C GLU A 134 3.58 2.35 6.09
N PRO A 135 4.55 1.79 5.32
CA PRO A 135 4.75 0.36 5.28
C PRO A 135 5.44 -0.20 6.53
N ILE A 136 6.40 0.52 7.13
CA ILE A 136 7.16 0.03 8.29
C ILE A 136 6.26 -0.06 9.51
N LEU A 137 5.45 0.96 9.76
CA LEU A 137 4.47 0.94 10.84
C LEU A 137 3.48 -0.21 10.66
N SER A 138 2.97 -0.41 9.44
CA SER A 138 2.04 -1.48 9.13
C SER A 138 2.63 -2.86 9.41
N GLU A 139 3.88 -3.09 9.01
CA GLU A 139 4.64 -4.32 9.29
C GLU A 139 4.78 -4.57 10.79
N MET A 140 5.16 -3.53 11.55
CA MET A 140 5.34 -3.64 13.00
C MET A 140 4.01 -3.86 13.72
N ILE A 141 2.91 -3.28 13.27
CA ILE A 141 1.58 -3.53 13.83
C ILE A 141 1.16 -5.00 13.58
N VAL A 142 1.47 -5.57 12.41
CA VAL A 142 1.26 -7.00 12.17
C VAL A 142 2.03 -7.83 13.19
N ALA A 143 3.33 -7.59 13.33
CA ALA A 143 4.17 -8.33 14.26
C ALA A 143 3.69 -8.19 15.72
N ALA A 144 3.37 -6.97 16.16
CA ALA A 144 2.84 -6.70 17.49
C ALA A 144 1.51 -7.42 17.72
N SER A 145 0.57 -7.35 16.78
CA SER A 145 -0.75 -7.98 16.90
C SER A 145 -0.70 -9.50 16.97
N GLN A 146 0.32 -10.13 16.40
CA GLN A 146 0.55 -11.57 16.41
C GLN A 146 1.37 -12.06 17.62
N SER A 147 1.87 -11.14 18.46
CA SER A 147 2.65 -11.52 19.64
C SER A 147 1.80 -12.25 20.67
N ALA A 148 2.43 -13.20 21.38
CA ALA A 148 1.77 -13.95 22.44
C ALA A 148 1.24 -13.02 23.56
N GLU A 149 2.00 -11.99 23.88
CA GLU A 149 1.64 -10.99 24.90
C GLU A 149 0.33 -10.26 24.55
N MET A 150 0.17 -9.80 23.31
CA MET A 150 -1.04 -9.10 22.87
C MET A 150 -2.24 -10.04 22.78
N HIS A 151 -2.03 -11.30 22.39
CA HIS A 151 -3.08 -12.32 22.43
C HIS A 151 -3.56 -12.60 23.84
N GLU A 152 -2.66 -12.74 24.82
CA GLU A 152 -3.01 -12.91 26.23
C GLU A 152 -3.76 -11.69 26.78
N LEU A 153 -3.32 -10.49 26.40
CA LEU A 153 -3.99 -9.25 26.79
C LEU A 153 -5.40 -9.18 26.23
N ALA A 154 -5.60 -9.55 24.95
CA ALA A 154 -6.92 -9.61 24.33
C ALA A 154 -7.85 -10.58 25.05
N GLN A 155 -7.37 -11.77 25.47
CA GLN A 155 -8.15 -12.72 26.25
C GLN A 155 -8.52 -12.16 27.63
N LYS A 156 -7.62 -11.44 28.29
CA LYS A 156 -7.89 -10.80 29.60
C LYS A 156 -9.00 -9.76 29.54
N VAL A 157 -9.19 -9.09 28.42
CA VAL A 157 -10.30 -8.13 28.21
C VAL A 157 -11.58 -8.81 27.69
N GLY A 158 -11.59 -10.12 27.52
CA GLY A 158 -12.75 -10.91 27.09
C GLY A 158 -12.89 -11.09 25.57
N ALA A 159 -11.91 -10.67 24.78
CA ALA A 159 -11.89 -10.92 23.35
C ALA A 159 -11.30 -12.30 23.03
N LYS A 160 -11.72 -12.93 21.92
CA LYS A 160 -11.15 -14.20 21.47
C LYS A 160 -9.76 -14.06 20.83
N GLY A 161 -9.40 -12.85 20.43
CA GLY A 161 -8.14 -12.53 19.79
C GLY A 161 -8.16 -11.13 19.17
N ILE A 162 -7.19 -10.86 18.30
CA ILE A 162 -7.07 -9.61 17.57
C ILE A 162 -7.39 -9.86 16.09
N GLN A 163 -8.26 -9.08 15.51
CA GLN A 163 -8.55 -9.03 14.08
C GLN A 163 -7.95 -7.76 13.51
N LEU A 164 -6.85 -7.91 12.80
CA LEU A 164 -6.24 -6.84 12.04
C LEU A 164 -6.89 -6.80 10.65
N SER A 165 -7.16 -5.60 10.15
CA SER A 165 -7.67 -5.38 8.80
C SER A 165 -7.12 -4.07 8.26
N GLY A 166 -6.99 -3.96 6.94
CA GLY A 166 -6.42 -2.78 6.31
C GLY A 166 -7.42 -1.97 5.51
N ILE A 167 -7.13 -0.69 5.33
CA ILE A 167 -7.82 0.20 4.38
C ILE A 167 -6.78 0.90 3.53
N CYS A 168 -7.06 1.09 2.24
CA CYS A 168 -6.21 1.78 1.27
C CYS A 168 -4.90 1.05 0.92
N CYS A 169 -3.84 1.80 0.64
CA CYS A 169 -2.60 1.25 0.07
C CYS A 169 -1.88 0.32 1.03
N THR A 170 -1.81 0.65 2.32
CA THR A 170 -1.18 -0.24 3.32
C THR A 170 -1.82 -1.63 3.35
N ALA A 171 -3.15 -1.72 3.12
CA ALA A 171 -3.85 -3.00 3.02
C ALA A 171 -3.36 -3.83 1.83
N ASN A 172 -3.18 -3.17 0.68
CA ASN A 172 -2.81 -3.84 -0.56
C ASN A 172 -1.30 -4.15 -0.66
N GLU A 173 -0.47 -3.27 -0.11
CA GLU A 173 0.98 -3.35 -0.30
C GLU A 173 1.67 -4.22 0.76
N VAL A 174 1.30 -4.06 2.03
CA VAL A 174 1.98 -4.72 3.14
C VAL A 174 1.12 -5.78 3.80
N LEU A 175 -0.07 -5.40 4.25
CA LEU A 175 -0.87 -6.27 5.11
C LEU A 175 -1.29 -7.58 4.41
N GLN A 176 -1.55 -7.55 3.10
CA GLN A 176 -1.90 -8.76 2.36
C GLN A 176 -0.75 -9.77 2.26
N ARG A 177 0.53 -9.35 2.35
CA ARG A 177 1.67 -10.29 2.44
C ARG A 177 1.54 -11.23 3.63
N HIS A 178 0.89 -10.76 4.69
CA HIS A 178 0.66 -11.50 5.93
C HIS A 178 -0.72 -12.17 6.01
N GLY A 179 -1.49 -12.15 4.92
CA GLY A 179 -2.86 -12.69 4.92
C GLY A 179 -3.87 -11.81 5.67
N VAL A 180 -3.51 -10.58 6.01
CA VAL A 180 -4.41 -9.63 6.66
C VAL A 180 -5.45 -9.14 5.64
N PRO A 181 -6.75 -9.24 5.96
CA PRO A 181 -7.81 -8.90 5.01
C PRO A 181 -7.94 -7.39 4.80
N ASN A 182 -8.51 -7.03 3.65
CA ASN A 182 -8.79 -5.65 3.28
C ASN A 182 -10.25 -5.29 3.67
N ALA A 183 -10.44 -4.40 4.64
CA ALA A 183 -11.76 -3.93 5.04
C ALA A 183 -12.41 -2.98 4.02
N GLY A 184 -11.62 -2.35 3.14
CA GLY A 184 -12.13 -1.48 2.11
C GLY A 184 -11.11 -0.44 1.62
N ASN A 185 -11.60 0.50 0.82
CA ASN A 185 -10.84 1.68 0.41
C ASN A 185 -11.22 2.91 1.27
N PHE A 186 -10.68 4.07 0.95
CA PHE A 186 -10.91 5.30 1.71
C PHE A 186 -12.40 5.72 1.80
N LEU A 187 -13.26 5.27 0.89
CA LEU A 187 -14.70 5.57 0.97
C LEU A 187 -15.42 4.75 2.06
N GLN A 188 -14.83 3.65 2.53
CA GLN A 188 -15.38 2.84 3.62
C GLN A 188 -14.81 3.18 4.99
N GLN A 189 -13.88 4.13 5.12
CA GLN A 189 -13.21 4.42 6.39
C GLN A 189 -14.19 4.84 7.51
N GLU A 190 -15.18 5.67 7.20
CA GLU A 190 -16.21 6.06 8.17
C GLU A 190 -17.13 4.87 8.50
N LEU A 191 -17.48 4.08 7.49
CA LEU A 191 -18.34 2.91 7.67
C LEU A 191 -17.71 1.86 8.59
N ALA A 192 -16.39 1.70 8.56
CA ALA A 192 -15.67 0.80 9.47
C ALA A 192 -15.89 1.20 10.94
N ILE A 193 -15.89 2.49 11.25
CA ILE A 193 -16.21 3.01 12.60
C ILE A 193 -17.69 2.81 12.93
N ILE A 194 -18.57 3.12 11.97
CA ILE A 194 -20.03 3.04 12.15
C ILE A 194 -20.51 1.61 12.43
N THR A 195 -19.76 0.57 12.04
CA THR A 195 -20.08 -0.81 12.45
C THR A 195 -20.16 -0.99 13.96
N GLY A 196 -19.61 -0.09 14.76
CA GLY A 196 -19.48 -0.22 16.21
C GLY A 196 -18.51 -1.31 16.66
N ALA A 197 -17.81 -1.97 15.72
CA ALA A 197 -16.86 -3.04 16.01
C ALA A 197 -15.40 -2.58 16.01
N CYS A 198 -15.08 -1.42 15.45
CA CYS A 198 -13.72 -0.91 15.33
C CYS A 198 -13.21 -0.38 16.68
N ASP A 199 -12.26 -1.04 17.31
CA ASP A 199 -11.70 -0.62 18.58
C ASP A 199 -10.62 0.45 18.42
N ALA A 200 -9.83 0.34 17.36
CA ALA A 200 -8.88 1.38 16.97
C ALA A 200 -8.79 1.50 15.45
N MET A 201 -8.66 2.73 14.98
CA MET A 201 -8.27 3.04 13.61
C MET A 201 -6.97 3.81 13.66
N VAL A 202 -5.93 3.24 13.08
CA VAL A 202 -4.58 3.82 12.99
C VAL A 202 -4.45 4.48 11.63
N VAL A 203 -4.13 5.75 11.60
CA VAL A 203 -4.04 6.54 10.38
C VAL A 203 -2.68 7.24 10.28
N ASP A 204 -2.06 7.14 9.12
CA ASP A 204 -0.79 7.80 8.86
C ASP A 204 -0.94 9.00 7.90
N VAL A 205 -0.76 8.82 6.60
CA VAL A 205 -0.87 9.88 5.59
C VAL A 205 -1.76 9.46 4.43
N GLN A 206 -2.25 10.43 3.67
CA GLN A 206 -3.08 10.31 2.47
C GLN A 206 -4.42 9.58 2.68
N CYS A 207 -5.40 9.92 1.89
CA CYS A 207 -6.74 9.32 1.90
C CYS A 207 -7.50 9.39 3.23
N VAL A 208 -6.94 10.00 4.27
CA VAL A 208 -7.54 10.11 5.61
C VAL A 208 -8.47 11.32 5.66
N PHE A 209 -9.73 11.08 5.99
CA PHE A 209 -10.70 12.16 6.15
C PHE A 209 -10.64 12.75 7.56
N GLN A 210 -10.42 14.05 7.66
CA GLN A 210 -10.43 14.74 8.96
C GLN A 210 -11.75 14.53 9.72
N ASN A 211 -12.86 14.32 9.02
CA ASN A 211 -14.16 14.06 9.63
C ASN A 211 -14.23 12.75 10.43
N LEU A 212 -13.28 11.82 10.24
CA LEU A 212 -13.18 10.59 11.06
C LEU A 212 -13.17 10.92 12.57
N ALA A 213 -12.53 12.02 12.96
CA ALA A 213 -12.51 12.45 14.35
C ALA A 213 -13.91 12.75 14.90
N ASN A 214 -14.80 13.32 14.06
CA ASN A 214 -16.19 13.59 14.47
C ASN A 214 -17.03 12.31 14.51
N VAL A 215 -16.85 11.40 13.55
CA VAL A 215 -17.53 10.10 13.55
C VAL A 215 -17.09 9.27 14.76
N ALA A 216 -15.80 9.21 15.05
CA ALA A 216 -15.24 8.48 16.19
C ALA A 216 -15.77 8.97 17.56
N LYS A 217 -16.18 10.24 17.68
CA LYS A 217 -16.83 10.75 18.91
C LYS A 217 -18.16 10.07 19.24
N CYS A 218 -18.85 9.54 18.23
CA CYS A 218 -20.15 8.88 18.41
C CYS A 218 -20.00 7.39 18.76
N PHE A 219 -18.78 6.87 18.74
CA PHE A 219 -18.45 5.48 18.97
C PHE A 219 -17.31 5.36 19.99
N HIS A 220 -16.98 4.11 20.38
CA HIS A 220 -15.84 3.86 21.27
C HIS A 220 -14.48 3.91 20.55
N THR A 221 -14.47 3.92 19.21
CA THR A 221 -13.25 3.80 18.39
C THR A 221 -12.18 4.82 18.79
N LYS A 222 -10.98 4.35 19.12
CA LYS A 222 -9.80 5.20 19.25
C LYS A 222 -9.24 5.51 17.87
N LEU A 223 -9.25 6.79 17.51
CA LEU A 223 -8.55 7.26 16.31
C LEU A 223 -7.12 7.64 16.72
N ILE A 224 -6.14 6.99 16.09
CA ILE A 224 -4.72 7.15 16.40
C ILE A 224 -4.03 7.65 15.15
N THR A 225 -3.49 8.85 15.19
CA THR A 225 -2.69 9.44 14.09
C THR A 225 -1.20 9.22 14.38
N THR A 226 -0.42 8.88 13.36
CA THR A 226 0.99 8.48 13.52
C THR A 226 1.98 9.35 12.73
N HIS A 227 1.48 10.19 11.84
CA HIS A 227 2.33 11.08 11.03
C HIS A 227 2.00 12.54 11.33
N PRO A 228 2.99 13.45 11.40
CA PRO A 228 2.76 14.87 11.68
C PRO A 228 1.75 15.54 10.76
N MET A 229 1.76 15.20 9.45
CA MET A 229 0.83 15.76 8.47
C MET A 229 -0.62 15.27 8.64
N ALA A 230 -0.84 14.15 9.32
CA ALA A 230 -2.17 13.61 9.60
C ALA A 230 -2.68 13.97 10.99
N LYS A 231 -1.92 14.71 11.76
CA LYS A 231 -2.27 15.12 13.12
C LYS A 231 -3.57 15.93 13.14
N MET A 232 -4.52 15.49 13.96
CA MET A 232 -5.81 16.12 14.16
C MET A 232 -5.89 16.69 15.59
N GLU A 233 -6.34 17.95 15.73
CA GLU A 233 -6.35 18.65 17.00
C GLU A 233 -7.59 18.35 17.89
N GLN A 234 -8.43 17.41 17.49
CA GLN A 234 -9.60 17.02 18.27
C GLN A 234 -9.21 16.24 19.53
N SER A 235 -9.87 16.51 20.64
CA SER A 235 -9.56 15.93 21.97
C SER A 235 -9.76 14.40 22.06
N ASN A 236 -10.46 13.80 21.12
CA ASN A 236 -10.70 12.37 21.04
C ASN A 236 -9.73 11.64 20.09
N VAL A 237 -8.78 12.36 19.49
CA VAL A 237 -7.73 11.80 18.64
C VAL A 237 -6.45 11.65 19.44
N HIS A 238 -5.85 10.50 19.37
CA HIS A 238 -4.55 10.22 19.98
C HIS A 238 -3.46 10.37 18.92
N HIS A 239 -2.41 11.13 19.20
CA HIS A 239 -1.27 11.24 18.33
C HIS A 239 -0.08 10.50 18.94
N ILE A 240 0.45 9.53 18.19
CA ILE A 240 1.68 8.80 18.49
C ILE A 240 2.56 8.98 17.25
N GLU A 241 3.44 9.97 17.28
CA GLU A 241 4.36 10.19 16.17
C GLU A 241 5.26 8.97 16.02
N PHE A 242 5.19 8.36 14.84
CA PHE A 242 5.93 7.13 14.56
C PHE A 242 7.41 7.44 14.38
N ASP A 243 8.26 6.66 15.06
CA ASP A 243 9.71 6.70 14.96
C ASP A 243 10.22 5.33 14.53
N GLU A 244 10.87 5.26 13.37
CA GLU A 244 11.39 4.01 12.82
C GLU A 244 12.41 3.34 13.76
N HIS A 245 13.12 4.11 14.58
CA HIS A 245 14.07 3.57 15.56
C HIS A 245 13.39 2.91 16.76
N HIS A 246 12.13 3.24 17.02
CA HIS A 246 11.31 2.69 18.10
C HIS A 246 10.05 1.98 17.57
N ALA A 247 10.10 1.56 16.30
CA ALA A 247 8.94 1.09 15.54
C ALA A 247 8.12 -0.02 16.23
N MET A 248 8.79 -0.99 16.86
CA MET A 248 8.11 -2.07 17.59
C MET A 248 7.48 -1.57 18.88
N GLU A 249 8.12 -0.64 19.60
CA GLU A 249 7.58 -0.07 20.84
C GLU A 249 6.30 0.73 20.55
N ASP A 250 6.32 1.53 19.50
CA ASP A 250 5.16 2.29 19.05
C ASP A 250 4.02 1.37 18.61
N ALA A 251 4.33 0.33 17.85
CA ALA A 251 3.35 -0.66 17.42
C ALA A 251 2.70 -1.39 18.62
N LEU A 252 3.50 -1.84 19.58
CA LEU A 252 2.99 -2.47 20.82
C LEU A 252 2.10 -1.51 21.61
N ARG A 253 2.48 -0.24 21.72
CA ARG A 253 1.68 0.80 22.38
C ARG A 253 0.34 0.99 21.67
N ILE A 254 0.33 1.05 20.34
CA ILE A 254 -0.88 1.20 19.53
C ILE A 254 -1.80 0.00 19.72
N VAL A 255 -1.28 -1.22 19.60
CA VAL A 255 -2.06 -2.46 19.75
C VAL A 255 -2.60 -2.57 21.18
N THR A 256 -1.81 -2.25 22.21
CA THR A 256 -2.25 -2.23 23.61
C THR A 256 -3.43 -1.27 23.80
N MET A 257 -3.35 -0.06 23.25
CA MET A 257 -4.44 0.90 23.32
C MET A 257 -5.74 0.41 22.68
N ALA A 258 -5.62 -0.34 21.58
CA ALA A 258 -6.77 -0.95 20.92
C ALA A 258 -7.39 -2.06 21.77
N VAL A 259 -6.55 -2.95 22.30
CA VAL A 259 -6.99 -4.07 23.16
C VAL A 259 -7.69 -3.55 24.42
N GLU A 260 -7.10 -2.58 25.12
CA GLU A 260 -7.71 -1.98 26.31
C GLU A 260 -9.04 -1.29 26.01
N ASN A 261 -9.21 -0.79 24.76
CA ASN A 261 -10.42 -0.13 24.35
C ASN A 261 -11.59 -1.08 24.06
N TYR A 262 -11.34 -2.38 23.84
CA TYR A 262 -12.37 -3.38 23.60
C TYR A 262 -13.48 -3.39 24.65
N LYS A 263 -13.15 -3.20 25.92
CA LYS A 263 -14.10 -3.12 27.04
C LYS A 263 -15.08 -1.93 26.96
N ASN A 264 -14.75 -0.92 26.18
CA ASN A 264 -15.57 0.28 25.99
C ASN A 264 -16.53 0.13 24.78
N ARG A 265 -16.50 -1.00 24.09
CA ARG A 265 -17.39 -1.29 22.95
C ARG A 265 -18.83 -1.31 23.41
N GLY A 266 -19.69 -0.58 22.70
CA GLY A 266 -21.13 -0.59 22.92
C GLY A 266 -21.79 -1.94 22.61
N ALA A 267 -23.03 -2.11 23.03
CA ALA A 267 -23.78 -3.33 22.77
C ALA A 267 -24.20 -3.48 21.29
N GLU A 268 -24.27 -2.37 20.57
CA GLU A 268 -24.69 -2.37 19.17
C GLU A 268 -23.47 -2.51 18.25
N VAL A 269 -23.33 -3.70 17.68
CA VAL A 269 -22.31 -4.02 16.67
C VAL A 269 -23.02 -4.51 15.42
N GLN A 270 -22.83 -3.82 14.31
CA GLN A 270 -23.47 -4.12 13.03
C GLN A 270 -22.41 -4.31 11.93
N ILE A 271 -21.76 -5.47 11.93
CA ILE A 271 -20.84 -5.84 10.88
C ILE A 271 -21.63 -6.39 9.70
N PRO A 272 -21.48 -5.82 8.46
CA PRO A 272 -22.10 -6.39 7.28
C PRO A 272 -21.65 -7.85 7.08
N PRO A 273 -22.55 -8.77 6.70
CA PRO A 273 -22.16 -10.17 6.49
C PRO A 273 -21.37 -10.38 5.17
N GLU A 274 -21.45 -9.42 4.27
CA GLU A 274 -20.85 -9.53 2.94
C GLU A 274 -19.32 -9.40 3.02
N LYS A 275 -18.65 -10.43 2.54
CA LYS A 275 -17.22 -10.43 2.27
C LYS A 275 -16.91 -11.23 1.02
N GLN A 276 -15.85 -10.87 0.34
CA GLN A 276 -15.40 -11.54 -0.86
C GLN A 276 -14.07 -12.25 -0.60
N THR A 277 -14.02 -13.53 -0.97
CA THR A 277 -12.77 -14.27 -0.99
C THR A 277 -12.09 -14.06 -2.34
N GLN A 278 -10.80 -13.76 -2.31
CA GLN A 278 -10.01 -13.49 -3.50
C GLN A 278 -8.61 -14.10 -3.36
N VAL A 279 -7.95 -14.29 -4.48
CA VAL A 279 -6.52 -14.60 -4.50
C VAL A 279 -5.76 -13.31 -4.78
N ALA A 280 -4.86 -12.94 -3.90
CA ALA A 280 -4.09 -11.71 -3.96
C ALA A 280 -2.59 -11.99 -3.79
N GLY A 281 -1.74 -10.98 -4.03
CA GLY A 281 -0.29 -11.06 -3.82
C GLY A 281 0.47 -11.57 -5.05
N PHE A 282 0.10 -11.15 -6.25
CA PHE A 282 0.83 -11.50 -7.48
C PHE A 282 1.95 -10.50 -7.75
N SER A 283 3.19 -10.97 -7.62
CA SER A 283 4.37 -10.29 -8.17
C SER A 283 4.61 -10.69 -9.63
N VAL A 284 5.49 -9.97 -10.32
CA VAL A 284 5.94 -10.35 -11.67
C VAL A 284 6.56 -11.75 -11.65
N GLU A 285 7.32 -12.08 -10.62
CA GLU A 285 7.96 -13.39 -10.41
C GLU A 285 6.92 -14.48 -10.22
N SER A 286 5.89 -14.24 -9.41
CA SER A 286 4.77 -15.17 -9.22
C SER A 286 4.02 -15.42 -10.52
N VAL A 287 3.74 -14.37 -11.29
CA VAL A 287 3.09 -14.49 -12.60
C VAL A 287 3.93 -15.32 -13.56
N LYS A 288 5.24 -15.07 -13.64
CA LYS A 288 6.16 -15.88 -14.43
C LYS A 288 6.20 -17.34 -13.97
N TYR A 289 6.24 -17.55 -12.67
CA TYR A 289 6.26 -18.88 -12.08
C TYR A 289 5.00 -19.69 -12.43
N HIS A 290 3.83 -19.12 -12.24
CA HIS A 290 2.55 -19.80 -12.41
C HIS A 290 2.12 -19.89 -13.88
N LEU A 291 2.43 -18.88 -14.70
CA LEU A 291 1.95 -18.76 -16.08
C LEU A 291 3.02 -18.98 -17.14
N GLY A 292 4.28 -19.13 -16.75
CA GLY A 292 5.41 -19.35 -17.66
C GLY A 292 5.60 -20.81 -18.09
N GLY A 293 5.01 -21.77 -17.38
CA GLY A 293 5.21 -23.20 -17.63
C GLY A 293 6.66 -23.63 -17.36
N SER A 294 7.16 -24.63 -18.10
CA SER A 294 8.53 -25.15 -17.95
C SER A 294 9.62 -24.12 -18.28
N PHE A 295 9.30 -23.17 -19.15
CA PHE A 295 10.16 -22.06 -19.54
C PHE A 295 9.58 -20.75 -19.01
N ARG A 296 9.71 -20.50 -17.71
CA ARG A 296 9.06 -19.41 -16.96
C ARG A 296 9.17 -18.03 -17.59
N GLY A 297 10.28 -17.72 -18.26
CA GLY A 297 10.49 -16.46 -18.96
C GLY A 297 9.68 -16.27 -20.25
N THR A 298 9.03 -17.33 -20.77
CA THR A 298 8.33 -17.29 -22.06
C THR A 298 6.85 -16.94 -21.96
N TYR A 299 6.27 -16.95 -20.78
CA TYR A 299 4.82 -16.84 -20.57
C TYR A 299 4.00 -17.84 -21.39
N TYR A 300 4.53 -19.04 -21.65
CA TYR A 300 3.91 -20.02 -22.53
C TYR A 300 2.48 -20.35 -22.12
N THR A 301 2.26 -20.64 -20.83
CA THR A 301 0.93 -20.98 -20.31
C THR A 301 -0.06 -19.83 -20.47
N LEU A 302 0.37 -18.57 -20.23
CA LEU A 302 -0.45 -17.38 -20.46
C LEU A 302 -0.81 -17.24 -21.93
N ASN A 303 0.19 -17.31 -22.80
CA ASN A 303 0.00 -17.19 -24.24
C ASN A 303 -0.92 -18.28 -24.80
N ASP A 304 -0.76 -19.55 -24.37
CA ASP A 304 -1.61 -20.65 -24.79
C ASP A 304 -3.08 -20.42 -24.37
N ASN A 305 -3.33 -19.93 -23.17
CA ASN A 305 -4.69 -19.60 -22.73
C ASN A 305 -5.31 -18.42 -23.49
N ILE A 306 -4.50 -17.45 -23.93
CA ILE A 306 -4.97 -16.36 -24.80
C ILE A 306 -5.30 -16.89 -26.20
N ILE A 307 -4.38 -17.67 -26.82
CA ILE A 307 -4.54 -18.22 -28.15
C ILE A 307 -5.77 -19.15 -28.23
N ASN A 308 -5.97 -19.98 -27.23
CA ASN A 308 -7.10 -20.90 -27.14
C ASN A 308 -8.41 -20.23 -26.69
N GLY A 309 -8.44 -18.91 -26.53
CA GLY A 309 -9.64 -18.13 -26.21
C GLY A 309 -10.19 -18.35 -24.80
N ARG A 310 -9.40 -18.94 -23.88
CA ARG A 310 -9.77 -19.05 -22.46
C ARG A 310 -9.68 -17.70 -21.76
N ILE A 311 -8.65 -16.90 -22.10
CA ILE A 311 -8.53 -15.51 -21.69
C ILE A 311 -8.95 -14.64 -22.87
N ARG A 312 -10.03 -13.89 -22.71
CA ARG A 312 -10.62 -13.07 -23.79
C ARG A 312 -10.35 -11.58 -23.67
N GLY A 313 -9.80 -11.16 -22.56
CA GLY A 313 -9.50 -9.76 -22.30
C GLY A 313 -8.90 -9.57 -20.91
N VAL A 314 -8.46 -8.34 -20.66
CA VAL A 314 -7.90 -7.89 -19.39
C VAL A 314 -8.60 -6.61 -18.98
N ALA A 315 -9.01 -6.52 -17.73
CA ALA A 315 -9.42 -5.27 -17.11
C ALA A 315 -8.26 -4.74 -16.27
N ALA A 316 -7.85 -3.50 -16.51
CA ALA A 316 -6.85 -2.82 -15.71
C ALA A 316 -7.51 -1.74 -14.87
N VAL A 317 -7.17 -1.73 -13.58
CA VAL A 317 -7.51 -0.63 -12.68
C VAL A 317 -6.20 0.09 -12.37
N VAL A 318 -6.14 1.38 -12.66
CA VAL A 318 -4.94 2.22 -12.54
C VAL A 318 -5.30 3.52 -11.81
#